data_85bfe660b89c8f139992ed591e2c495d
#
_entry.id   85bfe660b89c8f139992ed591e2c495d
#
_cell.length_a   1.000
_cell.length_b   1.000
_cell.length_c   1.000
_cell.angle_alpha   90.00
_cell.angle_beta   90.00
_cell.angle_gamma   90.00
#
_symmetry.space_group_name_H-M   'P 1'
#
loop_
_entity.id
_entity.type
_entity.pdbx_description
1 polymer ?
#
loop_
_entity_poly.entity_id
_entity_poly.type
_entity_poly.pdbx_seq_one_letter_code
_entity_poly.pdbx_strand_id
1 'polypeptide(L)'
;MYKRQNQIREICTNYGKIDILWFDFSYDDMRGEKWGATRLIDMVRRLQPGIIIDNRLEVSGEGRGSLYECDPTPYHGDFISPEQIIPPEGICDKEGNPMVWEACFTMNNNWGYCANDHYYKPASMLIKKLVECVSKGGNMILNVGPDAKGKFPKESSAILSEIGRWMDKNCLLYTSPS
;
A
#
# COMPACT_ATOMS: atom_id res chain seq x y z
N MET A 1 -1.29 1.45 23.78
CA MET A 1 -0.93 0.10 23.33
C MET A 1 -2.10 -0.86 23.30
N TYR A 2 -2.78 -1.16 24.42
CA TYR A 2 -3.87 -2.17 24.49
C TYR A 2 -5.07 -1.91 23.55
N LYS A 3 -5.52 -0.67 23.36
CA LYS A 3 -6.65 -0.37 22.47
C LYS A 3 -6.44 -0.85 21.02
N ARG A 4 -5.25 -0.64 20.46
CA ARG A 4 -4.93 -1.03 19.07
C ARG A 4 -4.82 -2.53 18.90
N GLN A 5 -4.16 -3.22 19.84
CA GLN A 5 -4.09 -4.68 19.81
C GLN A 5 -5.48 -5.31 19.83
N ASN A 6 -6.42 -4.74 20.58
CA ASN A 6 -7.81 -5.23 20.63
C ASN A 6 -8.54 -4.97 19.29
N GLN A 7 -8.37 -3.79 18.69
CA GLN A 7 -8.95 -3.48 17.38
C GLN A 7 -8.41 -4.39 16.28
N ILE A 8 -7.09 -4.60 16.22
CA ILE A 8 -6.50 -5.53 15.25
C ILE A 8 -6.94 -6.96 15.50
N ARG A 9 -7.02 -7.39 16.77
CA ARG A 9 -7.58 -8.72 17.11
C ARG A 9 -9.01 -8.85 16.60
N GLU A 10 -9.86 -7.87 16.86
CA GLU A 10 -11.23 -7.85 16.38
C GLU A 10 -11.31 -7.98 14.87
N ILE A 11 -10.52 -7.20 14.14
CA ILE A 11 -10.43 -7.26 12.66
C ILE A 11 -10.03 -8.67 12.21
N CYS A 12 -9.02 -9.25 12.85
CA CYS A 12 -8.50 -10.57 12.48
C CYS A 12 -9.39 -11.75 12.88
N THR A 13 -10.42 -11.55 13.72
CA THR A 13 -11.27 -12.64 14.23
C THR A 13 -12.73 -12.56 13.80
N ASN A 14 -13.28 -11.38 13.56
CA ASN A 14 -14.73 -11.20 13.42
C ASN A 14 -15.20 -11.06 11.97
N TYR A 15 -14.31 -10.87 11.00
CA TYR A 15 -14.67 -10.53 9.63
C TYR A 15 -14.22 -11.56 8.58
N GLY A 16 -13.82 -12.74 9.03
CA GLY A 16 -13.37 -13.83 8.16
C GLY A 16 -11.91 -13.74 7.75
N LYS A 17 -11.56 -14.34 6.61
CA LYS A 17 -10.21 -14.33 6.07
C LYS A 17 -9.82 -12.94 5.59
N ILE A 18 -8.62 -12.51 5.96
CA ILE A 18 -8.00 -11.27 5.49
C ILE A 18 -6.76 -11.66 4.69
N ASP A 19 -6.67 -11.22 3.45
CA ASP A 19 -5.54 -11.53 2.58
C ASP A 19 -4.39 -10.53 2.78
N ILE A 20 -4.70 -9.24 2.93
CA ILE A 20 -3.69 -8.18 3.13
C ILE A 20 -4.12 -7.30 4.29
N LEU A 21 -3.19 -7.01 5.19
CA LEU A 21 -3.35 -6.02 6.27
C LEU A 21 -2.32 -4.91 6.09
N TRP A 22 -2.81 -3.69 5.89
CA TRP A 22 -2.00 -2.52 5.66
C TRP A 22 -2.00 -1.64 6.91
N PHE A 23 -0.85 -1.53 7.58
CA PHE A 23 -0.64 -0.63 8.71
C PHE A 23 -0.26 0.76 8.22
N ASP A 24 -0.55 1.79 9.01
CA ASP A 24 -0.19 3.16 8.71
C ASP A 24 0.06 3.98 9.98
N PHE A 25 0.60 5.19 9.83
CA PHE A 25 0.90 6.11 10.91
C PHE A 25 2.01 5.67 11.86
N SER A 26 3.14 5.31 11.33
CA SER A 26 4.38 5.20 12.09
C SER A 26 5.22 6.46 11.90
N TYR A 27 5.34 7.28 12.92
CA TYR A 27 6.09 8.53 12.89
C TYR A 27 7.22 8.54 13.93
N ASP A 28 8.36 9.10 13.56
CA ASP A 28 9.48 9.42 14.45
C ASP A 28 9.73 8.38 15.54
N ASP A 29 9.31 8.71 16.77
CA ASP A 29 9.45 7.82 17.91
C ASP A 29 8.31 6.82 18.08
N MET A 30 7.28 6.80 17.24
CA MET A 30 6.13 5.88 17.29
C MET A 30 6.23 4.87 16.15
N ARG A 31 7.33 4.16 16.05
CA ARG A 31 7.55 3.08 15.08
C ARG A 31 8.21 1.86 15.73
N GLY A 32 8.14 0.73 15.06
CA GLY A 32 8.77 -0.52 15.50
C GLY A 32 8.34 -0.93 16.91
N GLU A 33 9.30 -1.27 17.76
CA GLU A 33 9.03 -1.76 19.12
C GLU A 33 8.38 -0.73 20.06
N LYS A 34 8.45 0.56 19.76
CA LYS A 34 7.65 1.56 20.50
C LYS A 34 6.14 1.36 20.33
N TRP A 35 5.74 0.71 19.26
CA TRP A 35 4.38 0.20 19.03
C TRP A 35 4.13 -1.20 19.58
N GLY A 36 5.17 -1.91 20.00
CA GLY A 36 5.13 -3.35 20.25
C GLY A 36 4.89 -4.13 18.96
N ALA A 37 5.57 -3.71 17.87
CA ALA A 37 5.32 -4.20 16.52
C ALA A 37 5.55 -5.71 16.39
N THR A 38 6.63 -6.25 16.95
CA THR A 38 6.89 -7.71 16.95
C THR A 38 5.70 -8.48 17.52
N ARG A 39 5.23 -8.09 18.71
CA ARG A 39 4.10 -8.75 19.37
C ARG A 39 2.80 -8.59 18.56
N LEU A 40 2.62 -7.45 17.89
CA LEU A 40 1.44 -7.19 17.08
C LEU A 40 1.42 -8.08 15.84
N ILE A 41 2.53 -8.17 15.11
CA ILE A 41 2.68 -9.04 13.92
C ILE A 41 2.53 -10.51 14.31
N ASP A 42 3.17 -10.96 15.38
CA ASP A 42 3.02 -12.32 15.90
C ASP A 42 1.56 -12.68 16.20
N MET A 43 0.82 -11.74 16.78
CA MET A 43 -0.61 -11.94 17.03
C MET A 43 -1.39 -12.06 15.72
N VAL A 44 -1.14 -11.17 14.76
CA VAL A 44 -1.81 -11.18 13.46
C VAL A 44 -1.55 -12.48 12.72
N ARG A 45 -0.29 -12.92 12.62
CA ARG A 45 0.09 -14.16 11.92
C ARG A 45 -0.48 -15.41 12.58
N ARG A 46 -0.64 -15.43 13.92
CA ARG A 46 -1.33 -16.53 14.61
C ARG A 46 -2.82 -16.57 14.32
N LEU A 47 -3.47 -15.42 14.18
CA LEU A 47 -4.91 -15.33 13.89
C LEU A 47 -5.22 -15.53 12.41
N GLN A 48 -4.32 -15.12 11.54
CA GLN A 48 -4.43 -15.14 10.08
C GLN A 48 -3.09 -15.64 9.47
N PRO A 49 -2.80 -16.94 9.46
CA PRO A 49 -1.47 -17.47 9.06
C PRO A 49 -1.02 -17.15 7.65
N GLY A 50 -1.96 -16.90 6.74
CA GLY A 50 -1.68 -16.57 5.32
C GLY A 50 -1.75 -15.08 4.98
N ILE A 51 -1.83 -14.21 5.99
CA ILE A 51 -1.98 -12.77 5.77
C ILE A 51 -0.67 -12.13 5.27
N ILE A 52 -0.79 -11.22 4.32
CA ILE A 52 0.31 -10.39 3.83
C ILE A 52 0.27 -9.05 4.57
N ILE A 53 1.40 -8.58 5.05
CA ILE A 53 1.53 -7.38 5.89
C ILE A 53 2.54 -6.42 5.26
N ASP A 54 2.23 -5.13 5.22
CA ASP A 54 3.15 -4.08 4.79
C ASP A 54 4.27 -3.79 5.81
N ASN A 55 5.24 -2.96 5.44
CA ASN A 55 6.36 -2.58 6.31
C ASN A 55 6.12 -1.31 7.16
N ARG A 56 4.91 -0.78 7.20
CA ARG A 56 4.62 0.52 7.82
C ARG A 56 4.70 0.55 9.35
N LEU A 57 4.78 -0.59 10.01
CA LEU A 57 5.11 -0.64 11.45
C LEU A 57 6.60 -0.34 11.72
N GLU A 58 7.47 -0.60 10.75
CA GLU A 58 8.91 -0.38 10.86
C GLU A 58 9.32 1.04 10.47
N VAL A 59 8.74 1.57 9.38
CA VAL A 59 9.13 2.83 8.78
C VAL A 59 8.03 3.89 8.87
N SER A 60 8.43 5.16 8.88
CA SER A 60 7.48 6.27 8.81
C SER A 60 6.84 6.38 7.43
N GLY A 61 5.63 6.95 7.37
CA GLY A 61 4.88 7.17 6.14
C GLY A 61 5.46 8.21 5.17
N GLU A 62 6.61 8.77 5.48
CA GLU A 62 7.31 9.70 4.59
C GLU A 62 8.06 8.93 3.49
N GLY A 63 7.36 8.42 2.50
CA GLY A 63 7.78 7.70 1.30
C GLY A 63 9.27 7.37 1.05
N ARG A 64 10.18 8.14 1.58
CA ARG A 64 11.62 7.93 1.46
C ARG A 64 12.18 6.88 2.42
N GLY A 65 11.70 6.83 3.66
CA GLY A 65 12.14 5.84 4.64
C GLY A 65 11.84 4.42 4.18
N SER A 66 10.69 4.23 3.55
CA SER A 66 10.27 2.92 3.00
C SER A 66 11.18 2.39 1.88
N LEU A 67 12.00 3.24 1.26
CA LEU A 67 12.89 2.83 0.17
C LEU A 67 14.26 2.37 0.64
N TYR A 68 14.70 2.81 1.81
CA TYR A 68 16.08 2.67 2.26
C TYR A 68 16.26 1.72 3.44
N GLU A 69 15.21 1.48 4.20
CA GLU A 69 15.26 0.60 5.37
C GLU A 69 14.80 -0.82 5.00
N CYS A 70 15.61 -1.50 4.20
CA CYS A 70 15.32 -2.87 3.72
C CYS A 70 15.92 -3.97 4.60
N ASP A 71 16.39 -3.64 5.80
CA ASP A 71 16.86 -4.66 6.74
C ASP A 71 15.69 -5.40 7.37
N PRO A 72 15.57 -6.71 7.17
CA PRO A 72 14.48 -7.45 7.75
C PRO A 72 14.57 -7.45 9.28
N THR A 73 13.58 -6.84 9.91
CA THR A 73 13.36 -6.94 11.34
C THR A 73 12.21 -7.91 11.62
N PRO A 74 11.97 -8.33 12.88
CA PRO A 74 10.82 -9.18 13.21
C PRO A 74 9.47 -8.58 12.83
N TYR A 75 9.39 -7.29 12.58
CA TYR A 75 8.17 -6.54 12.21
C TYR A 75 8.28 -5.87 10.82
N HIS A 76 9.22 -6.32 9.98
CA HIS A 76 9.42 -5.75 8.65
C HIS A 76 8.20 -5.89 7.73
N GLY A 77 7.37 -6.91 7.93
CA GLY A 77 6.28 -7.24 7.02
C GLY A 77 6.74 -8.07 5.82
N ASP A 78 5.89 -8.17 4.81
CA ASP A 78 6.09 -9.02 3.63
C ASP A 78 6.38 -8.20 2.37
N PHE A 79 6.08 -6.91 2.38
CA PHE A 79 6.35 -6.01 1.24
C PHE A 79 6.62 -4.57 1.68
N ILE A 80 7.34 -3.86 0.85
CA ILE A 80 7.69 -2.45 1.04
C ILE A 80 6.64 -1.57 0.36
N SER A 81 6.21 -0.48 1.02
CA SER A 81 5.17 0.40 0.52
C SER A 81 5.65 1.84 0.28
N PRO A 82 6.39 2.12 -0.82
CA PRO A 82 6.78 3.49 -1.17
C PRO A 82 5.56 4.36 -1.43
N GLU A 83 5.59 5.59 -0.92
CA GLU A 83 4.49 6.53 -1.02
C GLU A 83 4.74 7.60 -2.07
N GLN A 84 3.84 7.70 -3.07
CA GLN A 84 3.90 8.66 -4.18
C GLN A 84 5.18 8.57 -5.05
N ILE A 85 6.01 7.57 -4.84
CA ILE A 85 7.29 7.38 -5.52
C ILE A 85 7.32 6.00 -6.17
N ILE A 86 7.94 5.91 -7.35
CA ILE A 86 8.31 4.65 -8.00
C ILE A 86 9.82 4.52 -7.89
N PRO A 87 10.33 3.44 -7.28
CA PRO A 87 11.78 3.21 -7.20
C PRO A 87 12.42 3.18 -8.59
N PRO A 88 13.58 3.82 -8.79
CA PRO A 88 14.20 3.90 -10.13
C PRO A 88 14.49 2.53 -10.76
N GLU A 89 14.96 1.56 -9.96
CA GLU A 89 15.40 0.23 -10.41
C GLU A 89 14.71 -0.93 -9.66
N GLY A 90 13.53 -0.65 -9.05
CA GLY A 90 12.92 -1.56 -8.10
C GLY A 90 13.54 -1.44 -6.71
N ILE A 91 13.28 -2.43 -5.84
CA ILE A 91 13.82 -2.48 -4.47
C ILE A 91 14.53 -3.81 -4.27
N CYS A 92 15.73 -3.77 -3.72
CA CYS A 92 16.50 -4.95 -3.34
C CYS A 92 16.93 -4.84 -1.88
N ASP A 93 17.16 -6.00 -1.25
CA ASP A 93 17.82 -6.07 0.05
C ASP A 93 19.33 -5.73 -0.06
N LYS A 94 20.06 -5.81 1.06
CA LYS A 94 21.49 -5.53 1.11
C LYS A 94 22.33 -6.54 0.30
N GLU A 95 21.83 -7.73 0.13
CA GLU A 95 22.44 -8.80 -0.64
C GLU A 95 22.13 -8.69 -2.14
N GLY A 96 21.27 -7.74 -2.55
CA GLY A 96 20.87 -7.52 -3.93
C GLY A 96 19.68 -8.39 -4.37
N ASN A 97 19.00 -9.10 -3.46
CA ASN A 97 17.82 -9.87 -3.81
C ASN A 97 16.61 -8.95 -4.00
N PRO A 98 15.77 -9.15 -5.04
CA PRO A 98 14.57 -8.36 -5.25
C PRO A 98 13.59 -8.48 -4.09
N MET A 99 13.10 -7.34 -3.62
CA MET A 99 12.06 -7.23 -2.60
C MET A 99 10.69 -7.03 -3.24
N VAL A 100 9.63 -7.59 -2.63
CA VAL A 100 8.25 -7.28 -3.03
C VAL A 100 7.90 -5.85 -2.58
N TRP A 101 7.29 -5.08 -3.47
CA TRP A 101 6.88 -3.72 -3.14
C TRP A 101 5.59 -3.31 -3.84
N GLU A 102 4.89 -2.34 -3.24
CA GLU A 102 3.63 -1.78 -3.73
C GLU A 102 3.63 -0.26 -3.51
N ALA A 103 3.73 0.50 -4.59
CA ALA A 103 3.68 1.96 -4.50
C ALA A 103 2.23 2.45 -4.37
N CYS A 104 1.95 3.31 -3.38
CA CYS A 104 0.64 3.90 -3.18
C CYS A 104 0.57 5.32 -3.75
N PHE A 105 -0.51 5.60 -4.50
CA PHE A 105 -0.75 6.89 -5.15
C PHE A 105 -2.14 7.43 -4.88
N THR A 106 -2.25 8.76 -4.86
CA THR A 106 -3.52 9.46 -4.89
C THR A 106 -3.96 9.79 -6.32
N MET A 107 -5.25 9.88 -6.58
CA MET A 107 -5.79 10.36 -7.85
C MET A 107 -5.71 11.88 -7.98
N ASN A 108 -5.74 12.59 -6.86
CA ASN A 108 -5.58 14.05 -6.74
C ASN A 108 -4.46 14.37 -5.73
N ASN A 109 -4.50 15.52 -5.05
CA ASN A 109 -3.47 15.91 -4.08
C ASN A 109 -3.77 15.45 -2.64
N ASN A 110 -4.88 14.76 -2.41
CA ASN A 110 -5.33 14.36 -1.08
C ASN A 110 -5.61 12.85 -1.00
N TRP A 111 -5.32 12.24 0.17
CA TRP A 111 -5.68 10.86 0.47
C TRP A 111 -7.19 10.73 0.75
N GLY A 112 -7.73 11.61 1.57
CA GLY A 112 -9.16 11.67 1.85
C GLY A 112 -9.93 12.55 0.87
N TYR A 113 -11.25 12.56 0.99
CA TYR A 113 -12.10 13.46 0.24
C TYR A 113 -11.80 14.92 0.58
N CYS A 114 -11.57 15.73 -0.43
CA CYS A 114 -11.41 17.17 -0.32
C CYS A 114 -12.28 17.87 -1.38
N ALA A 115 -13.34 18.55 -0.92
CA ALA A 115 -14.30 19.19 -1.82
C ALA A 115 -13.69 20.29 -2.71
N ASN A 116 -12.58 20.89 -2.27
CA ASN A 116 -11.90 21.96 -2.97
C ASN A 116 -10.74 21.49 -3.85
N ASP A 117 -10.44 20.18 -3.88
CA ASP A 117 -9.39 19.64 -4.74
C ASP A 117 -9.99 19.14 -6.06
N HIS A 118 -9.77 19.91 -7.11
CA HIS A 118 -10.20 19.62 -8.46
C HIS A 118 -9.05 19.19 -9.40
N TYR A 119 -7.85 19.03 -8.86
CA TYR A 119 -6.63 18.72 -9.62
C TYR A 119 -6.39 17.22 -9.72
N TYR A 120 -7.21 16.55 -10.53
CA TYR A 120 -7.06 15.12 -10.77
C TYR A 120 -5.98 14.81 -11.80
N LYS A 121 -5.17 13.78 -11.49
CA LYS A 121 -4.21 13.21 -12.43
C LYS A 121 -4.99 12.54 -13.57
N PRO A 122 -4.66 12.78 -14.85
CA PRO A 122 -5.35 12.12 -15.97
C PRO A 122 -5.08 10.62 -15.96
N ALA A 123 -6.03 9.83 -16.47
CA ALA A 123 -5.93 8.38 -16.55
C ALA A 123 -4.65 7.92 -17.24
N SER A 124 -4.22 8.61 -18.30
CA SER A 124 -2.98 8.32 -19.02
C SER A 124 -1.73 8.41 -18.14
N MET A 125 -1.69 9.34 -17.17
CA MET A 125 -0.59 9.45 -16.21
C MET A 125 -0.61 8.29 -15.22
N LEU A 126 -1.78 7.93 -14.73
CA LEU A 126 -1.94 6.82 -13.77
C LEU A 126 -1.63 5.46 -14.43
N ILE A 127 -2.04 5.27 -15.68
CA ILE A 127 -1.67 4.11 -16.48
C ILE A 127 -0.15 4.01 -16.66
N LYS A 128 0.53 5.13 -16.99
CA LYS A 128 1.99 5.13 -17.08
C LYS A 128 2.66 4.72 -15.77
N LYS A 129 2.14 5.22 -14.64
CA LYS A 129 2.64 4.80 -13.31
C LYS A 129 2.43 3.31 -13.06
N LEU A 130 1.27 2.76 -13.41
CA LEU A 130 0.99 1.32 -13.30
C LEU A 130 1.98 0.51 -14.14
N VAL A 131 2.15 0.87 -15.41
CA VAL A 131 3.10 0.19 -16.31
C VAL A 131 4.52 0.29 -15.77
N GLU A 132 4.91 1.45 -15.26
CA GLU A 132 6.24 1.65 -14.68
C GLU A 132 6.45 0.80 -13.42
N CYS A 133 5.48 0.74 -12.51
CA CYS A 133 5.56 -0.15 -11.33
C CYS A 133 5.76 -1.61 -11.75
N VAL A 134 4.91 -2.11 -12.65
CA VAL A 134 4.97 -3.50 -13.12
C VAL A 134 6.28 -3.80 -13.84
N SER A 135 6.77 -2.90 -14.70
CA SER A 135 8.02 -3.08 -15.43
C SER A 135 9.25 -3.18 -14.52
N LYS A 136 9.14 -2.68 -13.29
CA LYS A 136 10.18 -2.70 -12.26
C LYS A 136 9.95 -3.76 -11.19
N GLY A 137 9.04 -4.70 -11.44
CA GLY A 137 8.73 -5.81 -10.53
C GLY A 137 7.90 -5.43 -9.31
N GLY A 138 7.18 -4.29 -9.37
CA GLY A 138 6.34 -3.82 -8.28
C GLY A 138 4.85 -3.83 -8.59
N ASN A 139 4.08 -3.50 -7.56
CA ASN A 139 2.63 -3.33 -7.62
C ASN A 139 2.24 -1.86 -7.42
N MET A 140 0.99 -1.52 -7.73
CA MET A 140 0.43 -0.19 -7.50
C MET A 140 -0.90 -0.29 -6.79
N ILE A 141 -1.06 0.47 -5.71
CA ILE A 141 -2.36 0.75 -5.09
C ILE A 141 -2.77 2.19 -5.39
N LEU A 142 -3.99 2.38 -5.88
CA LEU A 142 -4.52 3.69 -6.25
C LEU A 142 -5.65 4.09 -5.29
N ASN A 143 -5.42 5.16 -4.53
CA ASN A 143 -6.36 5.64 -3.54
C ASN A 143 -7.49 6.46 -4.14
N VAL A 144 -8.69 6.23 -3.64
CA VAL A 144 -9.88 7.05 -3.89
C VAL A 144 -10.43 7.55 -2.57
N GLY A 145 -10.67 8.87 -2.44
CA GLY A 145 -11.30 9.48 -1.27
C GLY A 145 -12.82 9.57 -1.44
N PRO A 146 -13.64 8.67 -0.88
CA PRO A 146 -15.10 8.78 -0.96
C PRO A 146 -15.61 9.94 -0.11
N ASP A 147 -16.74 10.53 -0.54
CA ASP A 147 -17.43 11.58 0.22
C ASP A 147 -18.05 11.04 1.53
N ALA A 148 -18.65 11.93 2.32
CA ALA A 148 -19.30 11.57 3.60
C ALA A 148 -20.49 10.61 3.44
N LYS A 149 -20.98 10.37 2.24
CA LYS A 149 -22.03 9.41 1.91
C LYS A 149 -21.47 8.10 1.34
N GLY A 150 -20.16 7.94 1.33
CA GLY A 150 -19.46 6.79 0.78
C GLY A 150 -19.43 6.74 -0.75
N LYS A 151 -19.70 7.85 -1.44
CA LYS A 151 -19.70 7.90 -2.90
C LYS A 151 -18.38 8.39 -3.42
N PHE A 152 -17.90 7.77 -4.49
CA PHE A 152 -16.73 8.25 -5.21
C PHE A 152 -17.02 9.56 -5.94
N PRO A 153 -16.07 10.52 -5.95
CA PRO A 153 -16.16 11.69 -6.81
C PRO A 153 -16.35 11.28 -8.27
N LYS A 154 -17.08 12.11 -9.02
CA LYS A 154 -17.38 11.82 -10.45
C LYS A 154 -16.10 11.71 -11.27
N GLU A 155 -15.12 12.55 -10.97
CA GLU A 155 -13.80 12.58 -11.61
C GLU A 155 -13.07 11.26 -11.36
N SER A 156 -13.04 10.78 -10.12
CA SER A 156 -12.43 9.49 -9.77
C SER A 156 -13.09 8.33 -10.52
N SER A 157 -14.42 8.31 -10.56
CA SER A 157 -15.18 7.27 -11.27
C SER A 157 -14.90 7.26 -12.78
N ALA A 158 -14.82 8.45 -13.38
CA ALA A 158 -14.51 8.60 -14.81
C ALA A 158 -13.09 8.10 -15.13
N ILE A 159 -12.10 8.49 -14.33
CA ILE A 159 -10.71 8.08 -14.47
C ILE A 159 -10.56 6.56 -14.30
N LEU A 160 -11.17 5.98 -13.26
CA LEU A 160 -11.15 4.53 -13.04
C LEU A 160 -11.79 3.77 -14.21
N SER A 161 -12.90 4.28 -14.76
CA SER A 161 -13.53 3.69 -15.94
C SER A 161 -12.62 3.74 -17.18
N GLU A 162 -11.85 4.81 -17.35
CA GLU A 162 -10.89 4.93 -18.44
C GLU A 162 -9.71 3.95 -18.27
N ILE A 163 -9.18 3.85 -17.05
CA ILE A 163 -8.13 2.87 -16.70
C ILE A 163 -8.66 1.44 -16.95
N GLY A 164 -9.88 1.13 -16.51
CA GLY A 164 -10.51 -0.18 -16.74
C GLY A 164 -10.59 -0.53 -18.23
N ARG A 165 -11.11 0.38 -19.07
CA ARG A 165 -11.14 0.16 -20.53
C ARG A 165 -9.75 -0.05 -21.16
N TRP A 166 -8.73 0.61 -20.64
CA TRP A 166 -7.36 0.37 -21.07
C TRP A 166 -6.86 -1.01 -20.64
N MET A 167 -7.14 -1.40 -19.41
CA MET A 167 -6.80 -2.74 -18.88
C MET A 167 -7.44 -3.86 -19.69
N ASP A 168 -8.73 -3.74 -20.04
CA ASP A 168 -9.45 -4.71 -20.86
C ASP A 168 -8.78 -4.97 -22.23
N LYS A 169 -8.15 -3.94 -22.79
CA LYS A 169 -7.45 -4.03 -24.08
C LYS A 169 -6.00 -4.53 -23.97
N ASN A 170 -5.38 -4.34 -22.80
CA ASN A 170 -3.97 -4.58 -22.56
C ASN A 170 -3.74 -5.64 -21.47
N CYS A 171 -4.55 -6.67 -21.51
CA CYS A 171 -4.68 -7.74 -20.50
C CYS A 171 -3.36 -8.48 -20.16
N LEU A 172 -2.32 -8.36 -21.00
CA LEU A 172 -1.03 -9.03 -20.81
C LEU A 172 -0.28 -8.61 -19.53
N LEU A 173 -0.63 -7.46 -18.92
CA LEU A 173 -0.07 -7.04 -17.62
C LEU A 173 -0.56 -7.90 -16.45
N TYR A 174 -1.68 -8.63 -16.64
CA TYR A 174 -2.30 -9.44 -15.59
C TYR A 174 -2.04 -10.95 -15.73
N THR A 175 -1.60 -11.40 -16.90
CA THR A 175 -1.55 -12.82 -17.25
C THR A 175 -0.18 -13.29 -17.72
N SER A 176 0.85 -12.48 -17.64
CA SER A 176 2.22 -12.96 -17.87
C SER A 176 2.58 -13.94 -16.75
N PRO A 177 2.81 -15.23 -17.05
CA PRO A 177 3.38 -16.11 -16.07
C PRO A 177 4.77 -15.61 -15.72
N SER A 178 5.02 -15.41 -14.43
CA SER A 178 6.34 -15.17 -13.85
C SER A 178 7.28 -16.34 -14.10
#